data_0789dedd295703f0f11de3a056f17605
#
_entry.id   0789dedd295703f0f11de3a056f17605
#
_cell.length_a   1.000
_cell.length_b   1.000
_cell.length_c   1.000
_cell.angle_alpha   90.00
_cell.angle_beta   90.00
_cell.angle_gamma   90.00
#
_symmetry.space_group_name_H-M   'P 1'
#
loop_
_entity.id
_entity.type
_entity.pdbx_description
1 polymer ?
#
loop_
_entity_poly.entity_id
_entity_poly.type
_entity_poly.pdbx_seq_one_letter_code
_entity_poly.pdbx_strand_id
1 'polypeptide(L)'
;MENKLHKLIKLVQRLPEGLLDETINYVEDKIEESAEDKPAPPCPHCGSTAKRNGRKDGIQRFRCNLCGKTFAETTKTALYHSQSGEAAWKQVIRDTLDGVPIAGTASALALSTDTVFRMRHKILLGLEAEEALHPTVLDGVCEFDDTYVLENLKGGKKLPEDYYRKARKHGAVAQKPGISNEYISISTGIQRDGSAYCRTVARSTPSKDEISTAFDGHIGEAALALCDGAKSYNILGENGNCDVVHVDDENKSGFYHTNTANGLHSHIKEMYKHYKGVATKYLNRYNALFAKLYRAGEDLADSIYNILCNTEINRHHSVKDVKSLRLLDI
;
A
#
# COMPACT_ATOMS: atom_id res chain seq x y z
N MET A 1 6.78 27.56 -13.59
CA MET A 1 7.91 26.71 -13.13
C MET A 1 8.43 25.77 -14.21
N GLU A 2 7.59 25.10 -14.97
CA GLU A 2 7.99 24.17 -16.06
C GLU A 2 8.99 24.72 -17.07
N ASN A 3 8.87 26.01 -17.45
CA ASN A 3 9.75 26.60 -18.46
C ASN A 3 11.21 26.82 -17.99
N LYS A 4 11.45 26.93 -16.66
CA LYS A 4 12.79 27.04 -16.08
C LYS A 4 13.48 25.70 -15.99
N LEU A 5 12.75 24.66 -15.57
CA LEU A 5 13.25 23.30 -15.46
C LEU A 5 13.65 22.74 -16.83
N HIS A 6 12.81 22.93 -17.83
CA HIS A 6 13.09 22.48 -19.21
C HIS A 6 14.34 23.17 -19.82
N LYS A 7 14.56 24.45 -19.51
CA LYS A 7 15.80 25.18 -19.91
C LYS A 7 17.04 24.63 -19.18
N LEU A 8 16.90 24.30 -17.89
CA LEU A 8 17.98 23.71 -17.09
C LEU A 8 18.39 22.33 -17.62
N ILE A 9 17.43 21.48 -17.90
CA ILE A 9 17.67 20.14 -18.48
C ILE A 9 18.40 20.23 -19.79
N LYS A 10 17.99 21.15 -20.70
CA LYS A 10 18.68 21.38 -21.98
C LYS A 10 20.11 21.96 -21.84
N LEU A 11 20.37 22.70 -20.80
CA LEU A 11 21.71 23.22 -20.50
C LEU A 11 22.61 22.09 -19.98
N VAL A 12 22.12 21.27 -19.04
CA VAL A 12 22.84 20.12 -18.46
C VAL A 12 23.19 19.10 -19.54
N GLN A 13 22.26 18.79 -20.46
CA GLN A 13 22.49 17.87 -21.58
C GLN A 13 23.56 18.33 -22.61
N ARG A 14 23.99 19.59 -22.54
CA ARG A 14 25.02 20.16 -23.42
C ARG A 14 26.40 20.30 -22.77
N LEU A 15 26.53 19.95 -21.51
CA LEU A 15 27.79 19.99 -20.80
C LEU A 15 28.71 18.85 -21.24
N PRO A 16 30.03 19.08 -21.44
CA PRO A 16 30.99 18.00 -21.60
C PRO A 16 31.01 17.09 -20.37
N GLU A 17 31.27 15.77 -20.55
CA GLU A 17 31.21 14.77 -19.47
C GLU A 17 31.99 15.18 -18.20
N GLY A 18 33.19 15.77 -18.33
CA GLY A 18 33.98 16.19 -17.17
C GLY A 18 33.37 17.38 -16.40
N LEU A 19 32.59 18.23 -17.06
CA LEU A 19 31.87 19.36 -16.42
C LEU A 19 30.54 18.89 -15.80
N LEU A 20 30.03 17.78 -16.27
CA LEU A 20 28.81 17.19 -15.74
C LEU A 20 29.02 16.69 -14.29
N ASP A 21 30.12 15.98 -14.05
CA ASP A 21 30.48 15.47 -12.73
C ASP A 21 30.78 16.62 -11.73
N GLU A 22 31.49 17.66 -12.17
CA GLU A 22 31.70 18.85 -11.33
C GLU A 22 30.39 19.58 -11.02
N THR A 23 29.47 19.64 -11.98
CA THR A 23 28.17 20.29 -11.77
C THR A 23 27.27 19.46 -10.84
N ILE A 24 27.30 18.13 -10.95
CA ILE A 24 26.57 17.21 -10.06
C ILE A 24 27.10 17.38 -8.64
N ASN A 25 28.40 17.30 -8.44
CA ASN A 25 29.03 17.45 -7.12
C ASN A 25 28.70 18.85 -6.51
N TYR A 26 28.76 19.91 -7.29
CA TYR A 26 28.40 21.29 -6.84
C TYR A 26 26.91 21.37 -6.44
N VAL A 27 26.02 20.74 -7.19
CA VAL A 27 24.58 20.70 -6.87
C VAL A 27 24.31 19.86 -5.64
N GLU A 28 25.00 18.73 -5.49
CA GLU A 28 24.92 17.87 -4.29
C GLU A 28 25.40 18.62 -3.05
N ASP A 29 26.54 19.32 -3.12
CA ASP A 29 27.06 20.18 -2.04
C ASP A 29 26.05 21.29 -1.69
N LYS A 30 25.43 21.94 -2.69
CA LYS A 30 24.41 22.97 -2.46
C LYS A 30 23.11 22.43 -1.89
N ILE A 31 22.72 21.21 -2.24
CA ILE A 31 21.58 20.52 -1.63
C ILE A 31 21.91 20.16 -0.19
N GLU A 32 23.12 19.71 0.10
CA GLU A 32 23.57 19.43 1.48
C GLU A 32 23.64 20.72 2.34
N GLU A 33 24.20 21.83 1.82
CA GLU A 33 24.16 23.13 2.49
C GLU A 33 22.72 23.60 2.76
N SER A 34 21.80 23.45 1.78
CA SER A 34 20.39 23.81 1.96
C SER A 34 19.64 22.90 2.95
N ALA A 35 20.11 21.66 3.12
CA ALA A 35 19.58 20.73 4.11
C ALA A 35 20.00 21.10 5.55
N GLU A 36 21.12 21.83 5.71
CA GLU A 36 21.55 22.30 7.03
C GLU A 36 20.67 23.44 7.59
N ASP A 37 20.00 24.19 6.72
CA ASP A 37 19.11 25.31 7.12
C ASP A 37 17.67 24.86 7.45
N LYS A 38 17.30 23.59 7.26
CA LYS A 38 15.95 23.12 7.62
C LYS A 38 15.74 23.20 9.13
N PRO A 39 14.63 23.78 9.61
CA PRO A 39 14.29 23.80 11.02
C PRO A 39 14.20 22.36 11.57
N ALA A 40 14.60 22.18 12.84
CA ALA A 40 14.44 20.88 13.49
C ALA A 40 12.97 20.46 13.49
N PRO A 41 12.67 19.19 13.14
CA PRO A 41 11.30 18.69 13.13
C PRO A 41 10.69 18.71 14.55
N PRO A 42 9.36 18.81 14.67
CA PRO A 42 8.70 18.72 15.98
C PRO A 42 8.98 17.38 16.65
N CYS A 43 9.00 17.38 17.96
CA CYS A 43 9.26 16.18 18.75
C CYS A 43 8.18 15.11 18.51
N PRO A 44 8.51 13.90 18.03
CA PRO A 44 7.53 12.84 17.79
C PRO A 44 6.93 12.25 19.07
N HIS A 45 7.38 12.68 20.25
CA HIS A 45 6.86 12.21 21.54
C HIS A 45 5.85 13.16 22.19
N CYS A 46 5.97 14.47 21.97
CA CYS A 46 5.12 15.47 22.61
C CYS A 46 4.76 16.67 21.72
N GLY A 47 5.13 16.67 20.44
CA GLY A 47 4.82 17.75 19.49
C GLY A 47 5.61 19.05 19.68
N SER A 48 6.42 19.19 20.76
CA SER A 48 7.13 20.44 21.06
C SER A 48 8.33 20.66 20.14
N THR A 49 8.83 21.90 20.12
CA THR A 49 10.04 22.26 19.38
C THR A 49 11.26 21.47 19.83
N ALA A 50 12.19 21.27 18.92
CA ALA A 50 13.43 20.57 19.18
C ALA A 50 14.62 21.34 18.64
N LYS A 51 15.81 20.96 19.08
CA LYS A 51 17.09 21.47 18.56
C LYS A 51 17.96 20.34 18.06
N ARG A 52 18.85 20.64 17.15
CA ARG A 52 19.86 19.69 16.66
C ARG A 52 20.74 19.23 17.82
N ASN A 53 21.07 17.95 17.87
CA ASN A 53 21.82 17.32 18.97
C ASN A 53 22.91 16.40 18.41
N GLY A 54 23.73 16.93 17.50
CA GLY A 54 24.81 16.19 16.86
C GLY A 54 24.34 15.12 15.88
N ARG A 55 25.30 14.36 15.36
CA ARG A 55 25.06 13.22 14.46
C ARG A 55 25.55 11.92 15.12
N LYS A 56 24.87 10.81 14.84
CA LYS A 56 25.30 9.47 15.20
C LYS A 56 25.19 8.56 13.98
N ASP A 57 26.28 7.93 13.59
CA ASP A 57 26.36 7.07 12.40
C ASP A 57 25.88 7.78 11.12
N GLY A 58 26.26 9.06 10.95
CA GLY A 58 25.84 9.93 9.85
C GLY A 58 24.42 10.51 9.98
N ILE A 59 23.58 9.99 10.87
CA ILE A 59 22.19 10.38 11.03
C ILE A 59 22.08 11.58 11.98
N GLN A 60 21.40 12.67 11.53
CA GLN A 60 21.12 13.84 12.36
C GLN A 60 20.25 13.46 13.56
N ARG A 61 20.67 13.87 14.77
CA ARG A 61 19.89 13.70 16.00
C ARG A 61 19.32 15.03 16.44
N PHE A 62 18.17 14.95 17.10
CA PHE A 62 17.48 16.08 17.69
C PHE A 62 17.20 15.84 19.17
N ARG A 63 17.06 16.91 19.95
CA ARG A 63 16.66 16.85 21.36
C ARG A 63 15.46 17.78 21.56
N CYS A 64 14.40 17.25 22.13
CA CYS A 64 13.20 18.01 22.45
C CYS A 64 13.49 19.05 23.56
N ASN A 65 13.01 20.27 23.38
CA ASN A 65 13.17 21.36 24.35
C ASN A 65 12.27 21.15 25.58
N LEU A 66 11.10 20.46 25.43
CA LEU A 66 10.16 20.24 26.52
C LEU A 66 10.41 18.92 27.25
N CYS A 67 10.35 17.78 26.56
CA CYS A 67 10.45 16.46 27.22
C CYS A 67 11.88 15.91 27.31
N GLY A 68 12.88 16.59 26.76
CA GLY A 68 14.30 16.23 26.84
C GLY A 68 14.70 14.99 26.04
N LYS A 69 13.75 14.25 25.43
CA LYS A 69 14.03 13.04 24.65
C LYS A 69 14.81 13.36 23.40
N THR A 70 15.72 12.45 23.02
CA THR A 70 16.46 12.53 21.76
C THR A 70 15.80 11.64 20.71
N PHE A 71 15.82 12.09 19.47
CA PHE A 71 15.18 11.38 18.34
C PHE A 71 15.92 11.67 17.03
N ALA A 72 15.60 10.94 15.98
CA ALA A 72 15.99 11.19 14.59
C ALA A 72 14.72 11.41 13.75
N GLU A 73 14.85 11.91 12.54
CA GLU A 73 13.71 12.09 11.62
C GLU A 73 12.90 10.80 11.43
N THR A 74 13.60 9.66 11.36
CA THR A 74 12.95 8.35 11.23
C THR A 74 12.27 7.83 12.50
N THR A 75 12.35 8.57 13.64
CA THR A 75 11.75 8.10 14.90
C THR A 75 10.24 8.02 14.78
N LYS A 76 9.67 6.85 15.10
CA LYS A 76 8.27 6.44 14.95
C LYS A 76 7.79 6.20 13.51
N THR A 77 8.65 6.36 12.51
CA THR A 77 8.32 5.99 11.13
C THR A 77 8.60 4.50 10.84
N ALA A 78 8.22 4.04 9.65
CA ALA A 78 8.54 2.68 9.20
C ALA A 78 10.04 2.38 9.18
N LEU A 79 10.86 3.41 8.97
CA LEU A 79 12.31 3.30 8.87
C LEU A 79 13.02 3.30 10.25
N TYR A 80 12.28 3.50 11.32
CA TYR A 80 12.85 3.54 12.66
C TYR A 80 13.60 2.25 13.02
N HIS A 81 14.82 2.40 13.53
CA HIS A 81 15.77 1.32 13.81
C HIS A 81 16.19 0.48 12.59
N SER A 82 15.96 0.97 11.37
CA SER A 82 16.54 0.34 10.19
C SER A 82 18.05 0.58 10.14
N GLN A 83 18.79 -0.49 9.85
CA GLN A 83 20.23 -0.41 9.54
C GLN A 83 20.46 -0.38 8.02
N SER A 84 19.40 -0.60 7.23
CA SER A 84 19.45 -0.53 5.77
C SER A 84 19.30 0.91 5.31
N GLY A 85 20.18 1.34 4.41
CA GLY A 85 20.13 2.67 3.80
C GLY A 85 18.97 2.83 2.80
N GLU A 86 18.77 4.06 2.33
CA GLU A 86 17.72 4.44 1.38
C GLU A 86 17.70 3.57 0.12
N ALA A 87 18.88 3.36 -0.51
CA ALA A 87 18.99 2.56 -1.73
C ALA A 87 18.45 1.13 -1.55
N ALA A 88 18.75 0.49 -0.41
CA ALA A 88 18.23 -0.84 -0.09
C ALA A 88 16.70 -0.82 0.11
N TRP A 89 16.16 0.20 0.77
CA TRP A 89 14.71 0.36 0.93
C TRP A 89 14.02 0.57 -0.41
N LYS A 90 14.53 1.46 -1.25
CA LYS A 90 13.98 1.70 -2.60
C LYS A 90 14.03 0.43 -3.45
N GLN A 91 15.10 -0.37 -3.35
CA GLN A 91 15.16 -1.65 -4.07
C GLN A 91 14.12 -2.66 -3.54
N VAL A 92 13.96 -2.79 -2.21
CA VAL A 92 12.90 -3.65 -1.65
C VAL A 92 11.50 -3.18 -2.06
N ILE A 93 11.29 -1.86 -2.18
CA ILE A 93 10.02 -1.31 -2.69
C ILE A 93 9.81 -1.74 -4.15
N ARG A 94 10.79 -1.49 -5.05
CA ARG A 94 10.70 -1.90 -6.47
C ARG A 94 10.44 -3.39 -6.60
N ASP A 95 11.23 -4.21 -5.93
CA ASP A 95 11.06 -5.68 -5.93
C ASP A 95 9.69 -6.10 -5.38
N THR A 96 9.13 -5.31 -4.45
CA THR A 96 7.77 -5.55 -3.95
C THR A 96 6.73 -5.18 -5.00
N LEU A 97 6.88 -4.06 -5.70
CA LEU A 97 5.99 -3.66 -6.79
C LEU A 97 6.01 -4.67 -7.95
N ASP A 98 7.19 -5.19 -8.28
CA ASP A 98 7.39 -6.17 -9.36
C ASP A 98 7.01 -7.62 -8.96
N GLY A 99 6.56 -7.82 -7.71
CA GLY A 99 6.21 -9.15 -7.22
C GLY A 99 7.39 -10.12 -7.04
N VAL A 100 8.62 -9.61 -6.97
CA VAL A 100 9.83 -10.44 -6.77
C VAL A 100 9.74 -11.21 -5.46
N PRO A 101 10.03 -12.53 -5.45
CA PRO A 101 10.03 -13.31 -4.22
C PRO A 101 11.05 -12.80 -3.20
N ILE A 102 10.70 -12.86 -1.91
CA ILE A 102 11.55 -12.39 -0.79
C ILE A 102 12.97 -12.95 -0.87
N ALA A 103 13.11 -14.23 -1.24
CA ALA A 103 14.42 -14.88 -1.36
C ALA A 103 15.29 -14.25 -2.48
N GLY A 104 14.67 -13.82 -3.59
CA GLY A 104 15.36 -13.13 -4.68
C GLY A 104 15.92 -11.79 -4.23
N THR A 105 15.06 -10.95 -3.64
CA THR A 105 15.46 -9.66 -3.06
C THR A 105 16.54 -9.82 -1.98
N ALA A 106 16.39 -10.81 -1.10
CA ALA A 106 17.37 -11.09 -0.04
C ALA A 106 18.75 -11.43 -0.61
N SER A 107 18.80 -12.28 -1.65
CA SER A 107 20.02 -12.62 -2.34
C SER A 107 20.66 -11.42 -3.04
N ALA A 108 19.88 -10.63 -3.75
CA ALA A 108 20.37 -9.44 -4.49
C ALA A 108 20.96 -8.37 -3.56
N LEU A 109 20.39 -8.19 -2.38
CA LEU A 109 20.81 -7.18 -1.39
C LEU A 109 21.78 -7.73 -0.33
N ALA A 110 22.18 -8.99 -0.38
CA ALA A 110 22.95 -9.68 0.67
C ALA A 110 22.32 -9.54 2.06
N LEU A 111 21.00 -9.56 2.14
CA LEU A 111 20.21 -9.48 3.39
C LEU A 111 19.62 -10.85 3.74
N SER A 112 19.24 -11.03 5.02
CA SER A 112 18.48 -12.21 5.41
C SER A 112 17.04 -12.14 4.87
N THR A 113 16.44 -13.30 4.59
CA THR A 113 15.03 -13.40 4.19
C THR A 113 14.09 -12.82 5.25
N ASP A 114 14.42 -12.96 6.53
CA ASP A 114 13.64 -12.36 7.63
C ASP A 114 13.75 -10.82 7.64
N THR A 115 14.88 -10.26 7.24
CA THR A 115 15.06 -8.81 7.10
C THR A 115 14.18 -8.28 5.96
N VAL A 116 14.26 -8.90 4.77
CA VAL A 116 13.45 -8.49 3.61
C VAL A 116 11.95 -8.70 3.88
N PHE A 117 11.58 -9.80 4.56
CA PHE A 117 10.19 -10.01 4.99
C PHE A 117 9.69 -8.87 5.89
N ARG A 118 10.50 -8.45 6.89
CA ARG A 118 10.17 -7.30 7.74
C ARG A 118 10.05 -6.01 6.96
N MET A 119 11.02 -5.73 6.07
CA MET A 119 11.00 -4.52 5.25
C MET A 119 9.73 -4.48 4.39
N ARG A 120 9.40 -5.56 3.67
CA ARG A 120 8.18 -5.67 2.88
C ARG A 120 6.93 -5.43 3.72
N HIS A 121 6.82 -6.05 4.87
CA HIS A 121 5.66 -5.83 5.74
C HIS A 121 5.59 -4.44 6.35
N LYS A 122 6.71 -3.76 6.57
CA LYS A 122 6.72 -2.35 6.94
C LYS A 122 6.26 -1.44 5.81
N ILE A 123 6.63 -1.75 4.56
CA ILE A 123 6.11 -1.06 3.36
C ILE A 123 4.58 -1.18 3.32
N LEU A 124 4.07 -2.39 3.40
CA LEU A 124 2.64 -2.66 3.35
C LEU A 124 1.87 -1.99 4.50
N LEU A 125 2.44 -1.97 5.70
CA LEU A 125 1.88 -1.28 6.86
C LEU A 125 1.88 0.24 6.70
N GLY A 126 2.95 0.79 6.09
CA GLY A 126 3.00 2.21 5.77
C GLY A 126 1.89 2.63 4.82
N LEU A 127 1.62 1.81 3.81
CA LEU A 127 0.52 2.05 2.86
C LEU A 127 -0.86 1.91 3.54
N GLU A 128 -1.04 0.93 4.40
CA GLU A 128 -2.29 0.74 5.16
C GLU A 128 -2.52 1.90 6.14
N ALA A 129 -1.48 2.39 6.80
CA ALA A 129 -1.56 3.55 7.70
C ALA A 129 -1.80 4.85 6.94
N GLU A 130 -1.21 5.03 5.78
CA GLU A 130 -1.45 6.18 4.90
C GLU A 130 -2.90 6.22 4.42
N GLU A 131 -3.45 5.07 4.01
CA GLU A 131 -4.85 4.95 3.62
C GLU A 131 -5.81 5.26 4.76
N ALA A 132 -5.45 4.90 6.00
CA ALA A 132 -6.24 5.23 7.18
C ALA A 132 -6.20 6.72 7.56
N LEU A 133 -5.07 7.40 7.29
CA LEU A 133 -4.91 8.84 7.57
C LEU A 133 -5.50 9.71 6.45
N HIS A 134 -5.39 9.26 5.22
CA HIS A 134 -5.82 9.93 4.00
C HIS A 134 -6.65 8.97 3.16
N PRO A 135 -7.90 8.69 3.55
CA PRO A 135 -8.74 7.73 2.84
C PRO A 135 -8.91 8.09 1.37
N THR A 136 -8.80 7.10 0.51
CA THR A 136 -9.15 7.24 -0.91
C THR A 136 -10.66 7.46 -1.00
N VAL A 137 -11.08 8.66 -1.40
CA VAL A 137 -12.48 8.99 -1.65
C VAL A 137 -12.78 8.76 -3.13
N LEU A 138 -13.75 7.91 -3.39
CA LEU A 138 -14.25 7.59 -4.72
C LEU A 138 -15.39 8.55 -5.05
N ASP A 139 -15.19 9.40 -6.06
CA ASP A 139 -16.16 10.42 -6.47
C ASP A 139 -16.37 10.37 -7.99
N GLY A 140 -17.44 11.00 -8.51
CA GLY A 140 -17.78 10.89 -9.94
C GLY A 140 -18.20 9.47 -10.34
N VAL A 141 -17.76 8.98 -11.51
CA VAL A 141 -18.18 7.66 -12.03
C VAL A 141 -17.28 6.56 -11.48
N CYS A 142 -17.85 5.74 -10.61
CA CYS A 142 -17.16 4.66 -9.91
C CYS A 142 -17.75 3.30 -10.27
N GLU A 143 -16.91 2.30 -10.38
CA GLU A 143 -17.31 0.91 -10.63
C GLU A 143 -17.02 0.08 -9.37
N PHE A 144 -18.01 -0.69 -8.90
CA PHE A 144 -17.92 -1.54 -7.72
C PHE A 144 -18.20 -2.98 -8.08
N ASP A 145 -17.34 -3.88 -7.62
CA ASP A 145 -17.49 -5.30 -7.85
C ASP A 145 -16.64 -6.11 -6.85
N ASP A 146 -16.92 -7.41 -6.72
CA ASP A 146 -16.20 -8.31 -5.85
C ASP A 146 -15.29 -9.25 -6.62
N THR A 147 -14.06 -9.42 -6.15
CA THR A 147 -13.20 -10.51 -6.60
C THR A 147 -12.93 -11.48 -5.46
N TYR A 148 -12.65 -12.74 -5.81
CA TYR A 148 -12.57 -13.82 -4.86
C TYR A 148 -11.21 -14.51 -4.94
N VAL A 149 -10.60 -14.72 -3.78
CA VAL A 149 -9.35 -15.47 -3.64
C VAL A 149 -9.55 -16.64 -2.67
N LEU A 150 -8.90 -17.75 -2.92
CA LEU A 150 -8.95 -18.87 -2.00
C LEU A 150 -8.26 -18.52 -0.69
N GLU A 151 -8.91 -18.84 0.43
CA GLU A 151 -8.30 -18.71 1.74
C GLU A 151 -6.95 -19.42 1.80
N ASN A 152 -5.96 -18.75 2.29
CA ASN A 152 -4.59 -19.24 2.39
C ASN A 152 -4.03 -19.04 3.80
N LEU A 153 -3.72 -20.14 4.47
CA LEU A 153 -3.14 -20.17 5.82
C LEU A 153 -1.62 -20.33 5.80
N LYS A 154 -0.97 -19.86 4.74
CA LYS A 154 0.49 -19.92 4.58
C LYS A 154 1.21 -19.39 5.83
N GLY A 155 2.22 -20.13 6.28
CA GLY A 155 2.98 -19.81 7.50
C GLY A 155 2.37 -20.37 8.79
N GLY A 156 1.16 -20.94 8.75
CA GLY A 156 0.59 -21.74 9.83
C GLY A 156 1.17 -23.16 9.84
N LYS A 157 1.46 -23.71 11.04
CA LYS A 157 2.03 -25.07 11.16
C LYS A 157 0.97 -26.15 11.01
N LYS A 158 -0.21 -25.93 11.54
CA LYS A 158 -1.35 -26.87 11.50
C LYS A 158 -2.66 -26.09 11.49
N LEU A 159 -3.69 -26.65 10.88
CA LEU A 159 -5.06 -26.16 11.04
C LEU A 159 -5.55 -26.50 12.46
N PRO A 160 -6.41 -25.67 13.06
CA PRO A 160 -7.17 -26.07 14.24
C PRO A 160 -7.95 -27.38 13.98
N GLU A 161 -8.17 -28.17 15.02
CA GLU A 161 -8.85 -29.48 14.88
C GLU A 161 -10.31 -29.33 14.43
N ASP A 162 -10.95 -28.25 14.85
CA ASP A 162 -12.32 -27.87 14.52
C ASP A 162 -12.44 -27.00 13.24
N TYR A 163 -11.36 -26.87 12.45
CA TYR A 163 -11.39 -26.02 11.29
C TYR A 163 -12.36 -26.53 10.23
N TYR A 164 -13.14 -25.63 9.64
CA TYR A 164 -14.25 -25.94 8.73
C TYR A 164 -13.88 -26.75 7.47
N ARG A 165 -12.59 -26.89 7.16
CA ARG A 165 -12.06 -27.67 6.04
C ARG A 165 -10.74 -28.37 6.38
N LYS A 166 -10.40 -29.36 5.57
CA LYS A 166 -9.09 -30.01 5.63
C LYS A 166 -7.98 -29.13 5.02
N ALA A 167 -6.75 -29.38 5.41
CA ALA A 167 -5.60 -28.73 4.79
C ALA A 167 -5.56 -29.05 3.29
N ARG A 168 -5.40 -28.01 2.46
CA ARG A 168 -5.23 -28.18 1.01
C ARG A 168 -3.78 -28.56 0.70
N LYS A 169 -3.60 -29.39 -0.31
CA LYS A 169 -2.30 -29.59 -0.94
C LYS A 169 -1.95 -28.35 -1.77
N HIS A 170 -0.66 -28.09 -1.96
CA HIS A 170 -0.20 -26.97 -2.79
C HIS A 170 -0.84 -27.02 -4.20
N GLY A 171 -1.40 -25.90 -4.64
CA GLY A 171 -2.08 -25.79 -5.94
C GLY A 171 -3.48 -26.42 -6.02
N ALA A 172 -4.04 -26.91 -4.90
CA ALA A 172 -5.41 -27.44 -4.91
C ALA A 172 -6.45 -26.33 -5.10
N VAL A 173 -7.50 -26.66 -5.84
CA VAL A 173 -8.68 -25.80 -6.06
C VAL A 173 -9.64 -25.92 -4.87
N ALA A 174 -10.69 -25.08 -4.86
CA ALA A 174 -11.79 -25.20 -3.90
C ALA A 174 -12.45 -26.60 -3.98
N GLN A 175 -12.87 -27.12 -2.84
CA GLN A 175 -13.53 -28.42 -2.76
C GLN A 175 -15.05 -28.31 -2.98
N LYS A 176 -15.61 -27.13 -2.69
CA LYS A 176 -17.03 -26.84 -2.87
C LYS A 176 -17.25 -26.06 -4.16
N PRO A 177 -18.33 -26.33 -4.91
CA PRO A 177 -18.67 -25.57 -6.12
C PRO A 177 -19.10 -24.14 -5.78
N GLY A 178 -18.99 -23.25 -6.75
CA GLY A 178 -19.40 -21.85 -6.65
C GLY A 178 -18.58 -21.03 -5.67
N ILE A 179 -19.11 -19.86 -5.29
CA ILE A 179 -18.52 -18.98 -4.29
C ILE A 179 -18.88 -19.50 -2.89
N SER A 180 -18.06 -20.39 -2.37
CA SER A 180 -18.26 -21.01 -1.08
C SER A 180 -17.46 -20.32 0.02
N ASN A 181 -17.64 -20.72 1.27
CA ASN A 181 -16.86 -20.24 2.42
C ASN A 181 -15.35 -20.55 2.37
N GLU A 182 -14.87 -21.22 1.31
CA GLU A 182 -13.44 -21.39 1.05
C GLU A 182 -12.82 -20.16 0.36
N TYR A 183 -13.66 -19.29 -0.17
CA TYR A 183 -13.24 -18.04 -0.79
C TYR A 183 -13.35 -16.87 0.18
N ILE A 184 -12.42 -15.96 0.03
CA ILE A 184 -12.41 -14.66 0.69
C ILE A 184 -12.74 -13.61 -0.37
N SER A 185 -13.77 -12.80 -0.12
CA SER A 185 -14.13 -11.69 -0.99
C SER A 185 -13.21 -10.50 -0.76
N ILE A 186 -12.83 -9.87 -1.84
CA ILE A 186 -12.17 -8.58 -1.89
C ILE A 186 -13.11 -7.66 -2.65
N SER A 187 -13.79 -6.77 -1.94
CA SER A 187 -14.63 -5.75 -2.55
C SER A 187 -13.76 -4.61 -3.04
N THR A 188 -14.02 -4.17 -4.24
CA THR A 188 -13.25 -3.14 -4.92
C THR A 188 -14.16 -2.02 -5.37
N GLY A 189 -13.70 -0.79 -5.18
CA GLY A 189 -14.27 0.40 -5.80
C GLY A 189 -13.18 1.08 -6.63
N ILE A 190 -13.49 1.47 -7.84
CA ILE A 190 -12.56 2.17 -8.70
C ILE A 190 -13.24 3.30 -9.45
N GLN A 191 -12.69 4.49 -9.33
CA GLN A 191 -13.08 5.65 -10.11
C GLN A 191 -12.45 5.57 -11.50
N ARG A 192 -13.15 6.01 -12.52
CA ARG A 192 -12.67 5.90 -13.90
C ARG A 192 -11.43 6.73 -14.21
N ASP A 193 -11.10 7.71 -13.38
CA ASP A 193 -9.83 8.46 -13.44
C ASP A 193 -8.62 7.66 -12.94
N GLY A 194 -8.86 6.55 -12.21
CA GLY A 194 -7.84 5.61 -11.74
C GLY A 194 -7.71 5.47 -10.24
N SER A 195 -8.38 6.30 -9.43
CA SER A 195 -8.41 6.12 -7.98
C SER A 195 -9.12 4.81 -7.64
N ALA A 196 -8.50 3.98 -6.80
CA ALA A 196 -9.00 2.66 -6.45
C ALA A 196 -8.89 2.38 -4.95
N TYR A 197 -9.87 1.68 -4.42
CA TYR A 197 -9.88 1.15 -3.08
C TYR A 197 -10.26 -0.32 -3.07
N CYS A 198 -9.54 -1.13 -2.32
CA CYS A 198 -9.73 -2.57 -2.26
C CYS A 198 -9.66 -3.04 -0.81
N ARG A 199 -10.67 -3.77 -0.36
CA ARG A 199 -10.72 -4.32 0.99
C ARG A 199 -11.22 -5.76 1.02
N THR A 200 -10.59 -6.57 1.86
CA THR A 200 -11.10 -7.88 2.22
C THR A 200 -12.31 -7.69 3.13
N VAL A 201 -13.44 -8.28 2.79
CA VAL A 201 -14.73 -7.98 3.41
C VAL A 201 -15.33 -9.18 4.10
N ALA A 202 -15.43 -10.32 3.41
CA ALA A 202 -16.17 -11.47 3.93
C ALA A 202 -15.59 -12.80 3.47
N ARG A 203 -16.10 -13.87 4.08
CA ARG A 203 -16.05 -15.22 3.51
C ARG A 203 -17.24 -15.41 2.59
N SER A 204 -17.01 -15.90 1.36
CA SER A 204 -18.07 -16.01 0.35
C SER A 204 -18.56 -14.62 -0.11
N THR A 205 -19.81 -14.49 -0.45
CA THR A 205 -20.43 -13.25 -0.95
C THR A 205 -20.68 -12.29 0.21
N PRO A 206 -20.27 -11.01 0.11
CA PRO A 206 -20.49 -10.05 1.18
C PRO A 206 -21.96 -9.65 1.34
N SER A 207 -22.36 -9.39 2.58
CA SER A 207 -23.65 -8.82 2.95
C SER A 207 -23.65 -7.28 2.75
N LYS A 208 -24.85 -6.66 2.84
CA LYS A 208 -25.00 -5.21 2.81
C LYS A 208 -24.21 -4.51 3.92
N ASP A 209 -24.27 -5.03 5.16
CA ASP A 209 -23.59 -4.42 6.31
C ASP A 209 -22.06 -4.48 6.17
N GLU A 210 -21.55 -5.58 5.62
CA GLU A 210 -20.12 -5.73 5.34
C GLU A 210 -19.66 -4.77 4.23
N ILE A 211 -20.44 -4.58 3.17
CA ILE A 211 -20.16 -3.56 2.12
C ILE A 211 -20.21 -2.16 2.72
N SER A 212 -21.25 -1.84 3.51
CA SER A 212 -21.36 -0.54 4.18
C SER A 212 -20.12 -0.24 5.03
N THR A 213 -19.72 -1.19 5.85
CA THR A 213 -18.52 -1.05 6.70
C THR A 213 -17.23 -0.94 5.90
N ALA A 214 -17.14 -1.66 4.78
CA ALA A 214 -15.94 -1.64 3.94
C ALA A 214 -15.70 -0.29 3.26
N PHE A 215 -16.78 0.36 2.82
CA PHE A 215 -16.72 1.63 2.08
C PHE A 215 -17.07 2.87 2.92
N ASP A 216 -17.20 2.72 4.24
CA ASP A 216 -17.43 3.87 5.13
C ASP A 216 -16.28 4.89 5.01
N GLY A 217 -16.63 6.15 4.73
CA GLY A 217 -15.69 7.23 4.48
C GLY A 217 -14.94 7.19 3.13
N HIS A 218 -15.27 6.23 2.25
CA HIS A 218 -14.62 6.07 0.93
C HIS A 218 -15.50 6.49 -0.26
N ILE A 219 -16.73 6.94 -0.03
CA ILE A 219 -17.66 7.36 -1.08
C ILE A 219 -17.88 8.87 -1.00
N GLY A 220 -17.63 9.57 -2.12
CA GLY A 220 -17.91 11.00 -2.27
C GLY A 220 -19.38 11.28 -2.56
N GLU A 221 -19.82 12.51 -2.25
CA GLU A 221 -21.24 12.94 -2.39
C GLU A 221 -21.74 12.99 -3.83
N ALA A 222 -20.84 13.16 -4.81
CA ALA A 222 -21.17 13.19 -6.25
C ALA A 222 -20.88 11.86 -6.96
N ALA A 223 -20.71 10.76 -6.22
CA ALA A 223 -20.42 9.46 -6.80
C ALA A 223 -21.63 8.87 -7.51
N LEU A 224 -21.39 8.33 -8.72
CA LEU A 224 -22.29 7.43 -9.44
C LEU A 224 -21.68 6.01 -9.36
N ALA A 225 -22.30 5.16 -8.57
CA ALA A 225 -21.85 3.79 -8.37
C ALA A 225 -22.44 2.85 -9.42
N LEU A 226 -21.61 2.34 -10.30
CA LEU A 226 -21.94 1.29 -11.28
C LEU A 226 -21.56 -0.07 -10.68
N CYS A 227 -22.55 -0.93 -10.43
CA CYS A 227 -22.36 -2.22 -9.80
C CYS A 227 -22.77 -3.34 -10.72
N ASP A 228 -22.06 -4.48 -10.71
CA ASP A 228 -22.61 -5.72 -11.24
C ASP A 228 -23.79 -6.18 -10.37
N GLY A 229 -24.70 -6.99 -10.87
CA GLY A 229 -26.00 -7.32 -10.29
C GLY A 229 -26.09 -7.70 -8.79
N ALA A 230 -25.03 -7.53 -8.02
CA ALA A 230 -24.96 -7.82 -6.59
C ALA A 230 -25.75 -6.80 -5.76
N LYS A 231 -26.90 -7.25 -5.20
CA LYS A 231 -27.81 -6.40 -4.41
C LYS A 231 -27.21 -5.87 -3.09
N SER A 232 -26.09 -6.41 -2.63
CA SER A 232 -25.38 -5.91 -1.45
C SER A 232 -24.88 -4.46 -1.64
N TYR A 233 -24.57 -4.05 -2.87
CA TYR A 233 -24.12 -2.69 -3.17
C TYR A 233 -25.22 -1.62 -3.13
N ASN A 234 -26.51 -2.00 -3.06
CA ASN A 234 -27.62 -1.04 -2.86
C ASN A 234 -27.42 -0.20 -1.60
N ILE A 235 -26.73 -0.73 -0.60
CA ILE A 235 -26.45 -0.03 0.66
C ILE A 235 -25.69 1.29 0.45
N LEU A 236 -24.89 1.40 -0.60
CA LEU A 236 -24.15 2.62 -0.92
C LEU A 236 -25.10 3.79 -1.22
N GLY A 237 -26.22 3.52 -1.92
CA GLY A 237 -27.27 4.48 -2.15
C GLY A 237 -28.23 4.63 -0.98
N GLU A 238 -28.55 3.54 -0.25
CA GLU A 238 -29.39 3.58 0.94
C GLU A 238 -28.78 4.46 2.05
N ASN A 239 -27.46 4.52 2.14
CA ASN A 239 -26.74 5.42 3.06
C ASN A 239 -26.75 6.89 2.60
N GLY A 240 -27.33 7.20 1.43
CA GLY A 240 -27.54 8.56 0.93
C GLY A 240 -26.31 9.24 0.32
N ASN A 241 -25.25 8.48 0.06
CA ASN A 241 -23.96 9.06 -0.35
C ASN A 241 -23.78 9.08 -1.88
N CYS A 242 -24.51 8.24 -2.66
CA CYS A 242 -24.33 8.16 -4.10
C CYS A 242 -25.55 7.56 -4.81
N ASP A 243 -25.66 7.80 -6.12
CA ASP A 243 -26.59 7.09 -6.98
C ASP A 243 -26.02 5.71 -7.35
N VAL A 244 -26.84 4.65 -7.20
CA VAL A 244 -26.45 3.29 -7.54
C VAL A 244 -27.18 2.81 -8.78
N VAL A 245 -26.42 2.35 -9.78
CA VAL A 245 -26.95 1.77 -11.01
C VAL A 245 -26.39 0.36 -11.18
N HIS A 246 -27.27 -0.63 -11.23
CA HIS A 246 -26.89 -1.99 -11.58
C HIS A 246 -26.73 -2.12 -13.09
N VAL A 247 -25.57 -2.63 -13.49
CA VAL A 247 -25.26 -2.90 -14.88
C VAL A 247 -25.66 -4.34 -15.20
N ASP A 248 -26.64 -4.49 -16.09
CA ASP A 248 -27.14 -5.76 -16.60
C ASP A 248 -27.08 -5.81 -18.12
N ASP A 249 -27.50 -6.90 -18.70
CA ASP A 249 -27.48 -7.07 -20.19
C ASP A 249 -28.40 -6.09 -20.92
N GLU A 250 -29.42 -5.53 -20.24
CA GLU A 250 -30.40 -4.61 -20.86
C GLU A 250 -29.85 -3.18 -20.91
N ASN A 251 -29.12 -2.74 -19.89
CA ASN A 251 -28.61 -1.37 -19.81
C ASN A 251 -27.09 -1.25 -20.13
N LYS A 252 -26.40 -2.36 -20.33
CA LYS A 252 -24.98 -2.37 -20.68
C LYS A 252 -24.71 -1.59 -21.94
N SER A 253 -23.84 -0.61 -21.86
CA SER A 253 -23.52 0.31 -22.95
C SER A 253 -22.06 0.77 -22.89
N GLY A 254 -21.65 1.65 -23.77
CA GLY A 254 -20.34 2.29 -23.71
C GLY A 254 -20.09 3.08 -22.44
N PHE A 255 -21.14 3.53 -21.74
CA PHE A 255 -21.04 4.24 -20.47
C PHE A 255 -21.33 3.32 -19.26
N TYR A 256 -22.38 2.50 -19.32
CA TYR A 256 -22.77 1.60 -18.24
C TYR A 256 -22.03 0.27 -18.37
N HIS A 257 -20.94 0.10 -17.63
CA HIS A 257 -20.13 -1.10 -17.60
C HIS A 257 -19.28 -1.15 -16.31
N THR A 258 -18.74 -2.32 -15.98
CA THR A 258 -17.80 -2.58 -14.88
C THR A 258 -16.43 -3.05 -15.39
N ASN A 259 -16.03 -2.64 -16.59
CA ASN A 259 -14.81 -3.11 -17.23
C ASN A 259 -13.56 -2.65 -16.50
N THR A 260 -13.58 -1.47 -15.86
CA THR A 260 -12.46 -0.93 -15.11
C THR A 260 -12.23 -1.76 -13.83
N ALA A 261 -13.32 -2.12 -13.13
CA ALA A 261 -13.26 -3.01 -11.98
C ALA A 261 -12.73 -4.41 -12.37
N ASN A 262 -13.20 -4.96 -13.50
CA ASN A 262 -12.70 -6.22 -14.03
C ASN A 262 -11.20 -6.17 -14.40
N GLY A 263 -10.72 -5.06 -14.91
CA GLY A 263 -9.29 -4.81 -15.15
C GLY A 263 -8.48 -4.83 -13.86
N LEU A 264 -8.98 -4.15 -12.83
CA LEU A 264 -8.37 -4.17 -11.49
C LEU A 264 -8.36 -5.59 -10.89
N HIS A 265 -9.44 -6.36 -11.04
CA HIS A 265 -9.51 -7.76 -10.57
C HIS A 265 -8.47 -8.65 -11.26
N SER A 266 -8.28 -8.47 -12.56
CA SER A 266 -7.27 -9.21 -13.31
C SER A 266 -5.87 -8.90 -12.80
N HIS A 267 -5.57 -7.62 -12.56
CA HIS A 267 -4.32 -7.17 -11.97
C HIS A 267 -4.10 -7.75 -10.57
N ILE A 268 -5.08 -7.67 -9.67
CA ILE A 268 -5.01 -8.24 -8.32
C ILE A 268 -4.71 -9.75 -8.37
N LYS A 269 -5.42 -10.50 -9.22
CA LYS A 269 -5.20 -11.95 -9.37
C LYS A 269 -3.81 -12.28 -9.89
N GLU A 270 -3.30 -11.50 -10.83
CA GLU A 270 -1.96 -11.65 -11.37
C GLU A 270 -0.89 -11.40 -10.31
N MET A 271 -1.01 -10.31 -9.57
CA MET A 271 -0.08 -10.00 -8.48
C MET A 271 -0.07 -11.10 -7.42
N TYR A 272 -1.23 -11.65 -7.02
CA TYR A 272 -1.26 -12.79 -6.10
C TYR A 272 -0.55 -14.04 -6.64
N LYS A 273 -0.54 -14.26 -7.95
CA LYS A 273 0.25 -15.34 -8.56
C LYS A 273 1.76 -15.09 -8.44
N HIS A 274 2.22 -13.85 -8.69
CA HIS A 274 3.63 -13.47 -8.55
C HIS A 274 4.14 -13.71 -7.13
N TYR A 275 3.37 -13.37 -6.10
CA TYR A 275 3.74 -13.64 -4.70
C TYR A 275 3.61 -15.11 -4.27
N LYS A 276 3.24 -16.02 -5.19
CA LYS A 276 3.04 -17.45 -4.90
C LYS A 276 2.02 -17.67 -3.76
N GLY A 277 0.98 -16.86 -3.73
CA GLY A 277 -0.06 -16.83 -2.72
C GLY A 277 0.31 -16.04 -1.47
N VAL A 278 -0.61 -15.20 -1.03
CA VAL A 278 -0.55 -14.39 0.18
C VAL A 278 -1.39 -15.04 1.26
N ALA A 279 -0.90 -15.10 2.51
CA ALA A 279 -1.73 -15.57 3.61
C ALA A 279 -2.91 -14.62 3.82
N THR A 280 -4.12 -15.17 4.05
CA THR A 280 -5.37 -14.41 4.20
C THR A 280 -5.24 -13.26 5.21
N LYS A 281 -4.55 -13.48 6.30
CA LYS A 281 -4.29 -12.44 7.34
C LYS A 281 -3.51 -11.22 6.87
N TYR A 282 -2.94 -11.24 5.67
CA TYR A 282 -2.20 -10.12 5.10
C TYR A 282 -2.92 -9.47 3.91
N LEU A 283 -4.07 -9.98 3.49
CA LEU A 283 -4.74 -9.54 2.27
C LEU A 283 -4.96 -8.02 2.24
N ASN A 284 -5.49 -7.42 3.30
CA ASN A 284 -5.75 -5.97 3.32
C ASN A 284 -4.50 -5.13 3.06
N ARG A 285 -3.34 -5.55 3.57
CA ARG A 285 -2.07 -4.88 3.31
C ARG A 285 -1.67 -4.93 1.84
N TYR A 286 -1.84 -6.09 1.21
CA TYR A 286 -1.55 -6.25 -0.20
C TYR A 286 -2.60 -5.59 -1.09
N ASN A 287 -3.86 -5.55 -0.66
CA ASN A 287 -4.92 -4.84 -1.37
C ASN A 287 -4.62 -3.34 -1.46
N ALA A 288 -4.15 -2.71 -0.36
CA ALA A 288 -3.71 -1.31 -0.37
C ALA A 288 -2.54 -1.07 -1.36
N LEU A 289 -1.59 -2.01 -1.45
CA LEU A 289 -0.52 -1.95 -2.45
C LEU A 289 -1.08 -2.05 -3.87
N PHE A 290 -1.97 -3.01 -4.13
CA PHE A 290 -2.50 -3.27 -5.47
C PHE A 290 -3.40 -2.14 -5.97
N ALA A 291 -4.17 -1.53 -5.09
CA ALA A 291 -4.95 -0.35 -5.41
C ALA A 291 -4.06 0.83 -5.83
N LYS A 292 -2.95 1.07 -5.11
CA LYS A 292 -1.98 2.10 -5.49
C LYS A 292 -1.20 1.76 -6.76
N LEU A 293 -0.86 0.50 -6.97
CA LEU A 293 -0.09 0.06 -8.14
C LEU A 293 -0.90 0.13 -9.43
N TYR A 294 -2.22 -0.04 -9.34
CA TYR A 294 -3.08 0.03 -10.50
C TYR A 294 -3.13 1.46 -11.05
N ARG A 295 -2.66 1.66 -12.29
CA ARG A 295 -2.48 2.97 -12.95
C ARG A 295 -1.47 3.91 -12.26
N ALA A 296 -0.54 3.38 -11.48
CA ALA A 296 0.55 4.18 -10.94
C ALA A 296 1.47 4.69 -12.05
N GLY A 297 1.98 5.90 -11.87
CA GLY A 297 3.04 6.48 -12.71
C GLY A 297 4.43 5.93 -12.39
N GLU A 298 5.44 6.39 -13.13
CA GLU A 298 6.82 5.89 -13.04
C GLU A 298 7.49 6.10 -11.66
N ASP A 299 7.07 7.10 -10.88
CA ASP A 299 7.72 7.48 -9.61
C ASP A 299 7.10 6.83 -8.35
N LEU A 300 6.37 5.70 -8.50
CA LEU A 300 5.66 5.09 -7.38
C LEU A 300 6.61 4.63 -6.25
N ALA A 301 7.79 4.14 -6.59
CA ALA A 301 8.76 3.67 -5.59
C ALA A 301 9.25 4.81 -4.68
N ASP A 302 9.52 5.97 -5.24
CA ASP A 302 9.93 7.16 -4.49
C ASP A 302 8.77 7.74 -3.66
N SER A 303 7.55 7.73 -4.22
CA SER A 303 6.34 8.11 -3.48
C SER A 303 6.13 7.21 -2.25
N ILE A 304 6.24 5.89 -2.40
CA ILE A 304 6.14 4.95 -1.28
C ILE A 304 7.26 5.17 -0.27
N TYR A 305 8.50 5.40 -0.71
CA TYR A 305 9.59 5.69 0.20
C TYR A 305 9.31 6.96 1.04
N ASN A 306 8.79 8.01 0.43
CA ASN A 306 8.37 9.23 1.13
C ASN A 306 7.24 8.98 2.14
N ILE A 307 6.26 8.14 1.80
CA ILE A 307 5.23 7.69 2.75
C ILE A 307 5.90 7.02 3.96
N LEU A 308 6.84 6.10 3.75
CA LEU A 308 7.53 5.40 4.84
C LEU A 308 8.36 6.34 5.73
N CYS A 309 8.87 7.44 5.17
CA CYS A 309 9.60 8.46 5.92
C CYS A 309 8.70 9.31 6.81
N ASN A 310 7.46 9.56 6.39
CA ASN A 310 6.57 10.55 7.00
C ASN A 310 5.42 9.94 7.81
N THR A 311 4.99 8.72 7.47
CA THR A 311 3.85 8.08 8.14
C THR A 311 4.26 7.44 9.46
N GLU A 312 3.58 7.83 10.54
CA GLU A 312 3.80 7.23 11.86
C GLU A 312 3.26 5.79 11.88
N ILE A 313 4.14 4.84 12.18
CA ILE A 313 3.78 3.44 12.34
C ILE A 313 4.04 3.01 13.78
N ASN A 314 3.09 2.33 14.39
CA ASN A 314 3.23 1.81 15.75
C ASN A 314 4.47 0.91 15.89
N ARG A 315 5.22 1.11 16.96
CA ARG A 315 6.59 0.62 17.22
C ARG A 315 6.84 -0.89 17.16
N HIS A 316 5.80 -1.72 17.14
CA HIS A 316 5.94 -3.14 17.46
C HIS A 316 5.66 -4.06 16.27
N HIS A 317 6.30 -3.82 15.13
CA HIS A 317 6.23 -4.76 14.02
C HIS A 317 7.54 -5.53 13.84
N SER A 318 7.86 -6.35 14.84
CA SER A 318 8.86 -7.40 14.67
C SER A 318 8.34 -8.48 13.71
N VAL A 319 9.23 -9.31 13.17
CA VAL A 319 8.81 -10.49 12.37
C VAL A 319 7.85 -11.38 13.17
N LYS A 320 8.05 -11.47 14.49
CA LYS A 320 7.17 -12.23 15.38
C LYS A 320 5.77 -11.61 15.42
N ASP A 321 5.66 -10.30 15.57
CA ASP A 321 4.38 -9.60 15.62
C ASP A 321 3.63 -9.71 14.30
N VAL A 322 4.32 -9.54 13.17
CA VAL A 322 3.74 -9.74 11.84
C VAL A 322 3.25 -11.18 11.65
N LYS A 323 4.03 -12.18 12.09
CA LYS A 323 3.64 -13.59 11.99
C LYS A 323 2.53 -13.98 12.96
N SER A 324 2.37 -13.28 14.09
CA SER A 324 1.36 -13.54 15.13
C SER A 324 0.00 -12.90 14.85
N LEU A 325 -0.12 -12.10 13.77
CA LEU A 325 -1.43 -11.57 13.35
C LEU A 325 -2.45 -12.70 13.31
N ARG A 326 -3.57 -12.47 13.98
CA ARG A 326 -4.70 -13.39 13.93
C ARG A 326 -5.23 -13.47 12.50
N LEU A 327 -5.93 -14.57 12.21
CA LEU A 327 -6.78 -14.63 11.01
C LEU A 327 -7.68 -13.39 11.04
N LEU A 328 -7.87 -12.76 9.90
CA LEU A 328 -8.86 -11.68 9.79
C LEU A 328 -10.19 -12.24 10.35
N ASP A 329 -10.77 -11.53 11.30
CA ASP A 329 -12.14 -11.81 11.76
C ASP A 329 -13.08 -11.35 10.63
N ILE A 330 -13.32 -12.25 9.68
CA ILE A 330 -14.23 -12.12 8.54
C ILE A 330 -15.25 -13.23 8.59
#